data_1001c1562bbbd1745867f84efef7e1be
#
_entry.id   1001c1562bbbd1745867f84efef7e1be
#
_cell.length_a   1.000
_cell.length_b   1.000
_cell.length_c   1.000
_cell.angle_alpha   90.00
_cell.angle_beta   90.00
_cell.angle_gamma   90.00
#
_symmetry.space_group_name_H-M   'P 1'
#
loop_
_entity.id
_entity.type
_entity.pdbx_description
1 polymer ?
#
loop_
_entity_poly.entity_id
_entity_poly.type
_entity_poly.pdbx_seq_one_letter_code
_entity_poly.pdbx_strand_id
1 'polypeptide(L)'
;MLYTPNNLLYKYIRYRFRRIQIQCNMVYDVTLEEEDEICRNLLKQRAKILIPIGILYCLILAVSFVWLLGTSEELNPFMQWEVSVIDYVKPILSTIDFEWYAYSLDLLRVVVMLAPIAIINVSPYIIFSYIVDTILIRRRVKDLIKEYSTEEKPFG
;
A
#
# COMPACT_ATOMS: atom_id res chain seq x y z
N MET A 1 9.48 -7.18 -16.88
CA MET A 1 10.16 -5.99 -16.32
C MET A 1 9.90 -5.72 -14.82
N LEU A 2 8.93 -6.32 -14.17
CA LEU A 2 8.63 -6.13 -12.72
C LEU A 2 9.64 -6.75 -11.75
N TYR A 3 10.54 -7.60 -12.22
CA TYR A 3 11.45 -8.41 -11.39
C TYR A 3 12.94 -8.05 -11.56
N THR A 4 13.21 -6.81 -11.97
CA THR A 4 14.60 -6.34 -12.13
C THR A 4 15.13 -5.73 -10.84
N PRO A 5 16.44 -5.87 -10.51
CA PRO A 5 17.06 -5.33 -9.30
C PRO A 5 16.90 -3.81 -9.11
N ASN A 6 16.62 -3.08 -10.19
CA ASN A 6 16.41 -1.63 -10.16
C ASN A 6 14.97 -1.21 -9.76
N ASN A 7 14.04 -2.14 -9.66
CA ASN A 7 12.66 -1.83 -9.27
C ASN A 7 12.58 -1.52 -7.76
N LEU A 8 11.90 -0.43 -7.41
CA LEU A 8 11.68 0.00 -6.02
C LEU A 8 11.01 -1.11 -5.17
N LEU A 9 10.06 -1.83 -5.75
CA LEU A 9 9.39 -2.93 -5.08
C LEU A 9 10.34 -4.09 -4.78
N TYR A 10 11.26 -4.41 -5.71
CA TYR A 10 12.29 -5.42 -5.48
C TYR A 10 13.22 -4.99 -4.34
N LYS A 11 13.70 -3.76 -4.33
CA LYS A 11 14.55 -3.21 -3.26
C LYS A 11 13.84 -3.24 -1.91
N TYR A 12 12.55 -2.92 -1.89
CA TYR A 12 11.72 -2.99 -0.68
C TYR A 12 11.60 -4.42 -0.13
N ILE A 13 11.28 -5.41 -0.99
CA ILE A 13 11.16 -6.81 -0.56
C ILE A 13 12.51 -7.35 -0.07
N ARG A 14 13.60 -7.03 -0.76
CA ARG A 14 14.96 -7.40 -0.36
C ARG A 14 15.34 -6.81 1.01
N TYR A 15 15.09 -5.53 1.20
CA TYR A 15 15.32 -4.87 2.50
C TYR A 15 14.51 -5.53 3.63
N ARG A 16 13.24 -5.81 3.39
CA ARG A 16 12.39 -6.47 4.38
C ARG A 16 12.81 -7.91 4.67
N PHE A 17 13.21 -8.64 3.65
CA PHE A 17 13.72 -9.99 3.81
C PHE A 17 14.93 -10.01 4.74
N ARG A 18 15.95 -9.19 4.50
CA ARG A 18 17.13 -9.06 5.36
C ARG A 18 16.74 -8.67 6.80
N ARG A 19 15.84 -7.74 6.96
CA ARG A 19 15.38 -7.32 8.29
C ARG A 19 14.71 -8.47 9.05
N ILE A 20 13.91 -9.29 8.40
CA ILE A 20 13.23 -10.44 9.01
C ILE A 20 14.23 -11.58 9.28
N GLN A 21 15.22 -11.79 8.42
CA GLN A 21 16.32 -12.74 8.70
C GLN A 21 17.01 -12.39 10.04
N ILE A 22 17.38 -11.13 10.24
CA ILE A 22 17.98 -10.65 11.49
C ILE A 22 17.04 -10.87 12.68
N GLN A 23 15.76 -10.57 12.54
CA GLN A 23 14.76 -10.76 13.60
C GLN A 23 14.53 -12.23 13.97
N CYS A 24 14.73 -13.13 13.02
CA CYS A 24 14.60 -14.59 13.23
C CYS A 24 15.90 -15.23 13.69
N ASN A 25 16.96 -14.45 13.96
CA ASN A 25 18.31 -14.94 14.33
C ASN A 25 18.83 -16.00 13.34
N MET A 26 18.60 -15.80 12.05
CA MET A 26 19.11 -16.68 11.02
C MET A 26 20.64 -16.49 10.94
N VAL A 27 21.38 -17.51 11.36
CA VAL A 27 22.86 -17.50 11.43
C VAL A 27 23.50 -17.74 10.04
N TYR A 28 22.74 -18.28 9.10
CA TYR A 28 23.24 -18.67 7.78
C TYR A 28 23.24 -17.49 6.81
N ASP A 29 24.38 -17.26 6.17
CA ASP A 29 24.51 -16.28 5.09
C ASP A 29 23.97 -16.88 3.78
N VAL A 30 22.90 -16.28 3.28
CA VAL A 30 22.33 -16.59 1.98
C VAL A 30 23.20 -15.93 0.91
N THR A 31 23.61 -16.67 -0.11
CA THR A 31 24.38 -16.09 -1.22
C THR A 31 23.57 -15.01 -1.96
N LEU A 32 24.24 -14.09 -2.64
CA LEU A 32 23.57 -13.03 -3.40
C LEU A 32 22.64 -13.56 -4.49
N GLU A 33 23.02 -14.69 -5.11
CA GLU A 33 22.23 -15.32 -6.17
C GLU A 33 20.95 -15.96 -5.59
N GLU A 34 21.06 -16.66 -4.46
CA GLU A 34 19.93 -17.24 -3.75
C GLU A 34 18.98 -16.15 -3.22
N GLU A 35 19.53 -15.08 -2.67
CA GLU A 35 18.73 -13.93 -2.22
C GLU A 35 17.91 -13.34 -3.38
N ASP A 36 18.52 -13.19 -4.55
CA ASP A 36 17.86 -12.70 -5.75
C ASP A 36 16.74 -13.63 -6.23
N GLU A 37 16.97 -14.94 -6.20
CA GLU A 37 15.97 -15.93 -6.57
C GLU A 37 14.79 -15.92 -5.58
N ILE A 38 15.08 -15.90 -4.29
CA ILE A 38 14.08 -15.82 -3.22
C ILE A 38 13.23 -14.57 -3.39
N CYS A 39 13.85 -13.40 -3.60
CA CYS A 39 13.14 -12.15 -3.80
C CYS A 39 12.23 -12.18 -5.03
N ARG A 40 12.67 -12.76 -6.14
CA ARG A 40 11.84 -12.93 -7.35
C ARG A 40 10.66 -13.87 -7.10
N ASN A 41 10.85 -14.94 -6.37
CA ASN A 41 9.79 -15.89 -6.04
C ASN A 41 8.77 -15.27 -5.07
N LEU A 42 9.21 -14.51 -4.08
CA LEU A 42 8.35 -13.74 -3.19
C LEU A 42 7.51 -12.71 -3.95
N LEU A 43 8.12 -11.98 -4.91
CA LEU A 43 7.39 -11.05 -5.77
C LEU A 43 6.31 -11.72 -6.62
N LYS A 44 6.61 -12.90 -7.17
CA LYS A 44 5.62 -13.68 -7.95
C LYS A 44 4.45 -14.13 -7.05
N GLN A 45 4.74 -14.64 -5.86
CA GLN A 45 3.71 -15.06 -4.90
C GLN A 45 2.87 -13.86 -4.44
N ARG A 46 3.51 -12.75 -4.12
CA ARG A 46 2.85 -11.48 -3.79
C ARG A 46 1.90 -11.04 -4.90
N ALA A 47 2.34 -11.02 -6.14
CA ALA A 47 1.53 -10.63 -7.29
C ALA A 47 0.29 -11.52 -7.46
N LYS A 48 0.43 -12.84 -7.28
CA LYS A 48 -0.70 -13.78 -7.35
C LYS A 48 -1.80 -13.49 -6.33
N ILE A 49 -1.45 -12.96 -5.16
CA ILE A 49 -2.39 -12.63 -4.09
C ILE A 49 -2.94 -11.21 -4.27
N LEU A 50 -2.05 -10.23 -4.50
CA LEU A 50 -2.44 -8.82 -4.47
C LEU A 50 -3.14 -8.35 -5.75
N ILE A 51 -2.85 -8.94 -6.92
CA ILE A 51 -3.51 -8.53 -8.16
C ILE A 51 -5.02 -8.76 -8.12
N PRO A 52 -5.54 -9.97 -7.82
CA PRO A 52 -6.99 -10.18 -7.77
C PRO A 52 -7.68 -9.35 -6.70
N ILE A 53 -7.03 -9.18 -5.55
CA ILE A 53 -7.54 -8.31 -4.47
C ILE A 53 -7.55 -6.85 -4.91
N GLY A 54 -6.51 -6.39 -5.61
CA GLY A 54 -6.45 -5.05 -6.17
C GLY A 54 -7.55 -4.79 -7.19
N ILE A 55 -7.84 -5.75 -8.06
CA ILE A 55 -8.95 -5.65 -9.02
C ILE A 55 -10.29 -5.53 -8.28
N LEU A 56 -10.55 -6.41 -7.30
CA LEU A 56 -11.76 -6.33 -6.48
C LEU A 56 -11.87 -4.98 -5.77
N TYR A 57 -10.76 -4.48 -5.27
CA TYR A 57 -10.70 -3.18 -4.61
C TYR A 57 -11.03 -2.03 -5.56
N CYS A 58 -10.51 -2.04 -6.78
CA CYS A 58 -10.84 -1.05 -7.81
C CYS A 58 -12.33 -1.08 -8.18
N LEU A 59 -12.96 -2.27 -8.21
CA LEU A 59 -14.40 -2.40 -8.43
C LEU A 59 -15.20 -1.77 -7.28
N ILE A 60 -14.83 -2.03 -6.04
CA ILE A 60 -15.46 -1.42 -4.86
C ILE A 60 -15.33 0.11 -4.90
N LEU A 61 -14.15 0.62 -5.26
CA LEU A 61 -13.93 2.06 -5.43
C LEU A 61 -14.83 2.65 -6.51
N ALA A 62 -14.95 1.99 -7.66
CA ALA A 62 -15.81 2.43 -8.75
C ALA A 62 -17.28 2.50 -8.32
N VAL A 63 -17.78 1.46 -7.63
CA VAL A 63 -19.15 1.43 -7.10
C VAL A 63 -19.35 2.52 -6.06
N SER A 64 -18.40 2.72 -5.15
CA SER A 64 -18.46 3.78 -4.13
C SER A 64 -18.51 5.17 -4.77
N PHE A 65 -17.74 5.37 -5.83
CA PHE A 65 -17.72 6.64 -6.55
C PHE A 65 -19.04 6.91 -7.30
N VAL A 66 -19.61 5.90 -7.95
CA VAL A 66 -20.93 6.01 -8.58
C VAL A 66 -22.01 6.30 -7.55
N TRP A 67 -21.97 5.64 -6.39
CA TRP A 67 -22.89 5.92 -5.28
C TRP A 67 -22.75 7.35 -4.78
N LEU A 68 -21.51 7.85 -4.61
CA LEU A 68 -21.24 9.21 -4.19
C LEU A 68 -21.85 10.26 -5.13
N LEU A 69 -21.71 10.04 -6.46
CA LEU A 69 -22.26 10.93 -7.47
C LEU A 69 -23.79 10.89 -7.57
N GLY A 70 -24.40 9.74 -7.23
CA GLY A 70 -25.85 9.53 -7.31
C GLY A 70 -26.61 9.89 -6.04
N THR A 71 -25.92 10.22 -4.93
CA THR A 71 -26.56 10.54 -3.65
C THR A 71 -26.76 12.04 -3.52
N SER A 72 -27.93 12.49 -3.04
CA SER A 72 -28.21 13.91 -2.81
C SER A 72 -27.26 14.50 -1.76
N GLU A 73 -26.97 15.80 -1.88
CA GLU A 73 -26.03 16.51 -0.98
C GLU A 73 -26.42 16.36 0.50
N GLU A 74 -27.72 16.36 0.81
CA GLU A 74 -28.23 16.25 2.18
C GLU A 74 -27.94 14.87 2.82
N LEU A 75 -27.86 13.82 2.04
CA LEU A 75 -27.64 12.43 2.51
C LEU A 75 -26.19 11.98 2.40
N ASN A 76 -25.34 12.79 1.76
CA ASN A 76 -23.95 12.41 1.51
C ASN A 76 -23.02 12.97 2.59
N PRO A 77 -22.48 12.13 3.51
CA PRO A 77 -21.62 12.59 4.60
C PRO A 77 -20.32 13.25 4.11
N PHE A 78 -19.85 12.92 2.92
CA PHE A 78 -18.64 13.52 2.35
C PHE A 78 -18.91 14.93 1.84
N MET A 79 -20.11 15.19 1.29
CA MET A 79 -20.52 16.53 0.91
C MET A 79 -20.74 17.43 2.11
N GLN A 80 -21.37 16.93 3.18
CA GLN A 80 -21.53 17.65 4.43
C GLN A 80 -20.17 18.02 5.05
N TRP A 81 -19.22 17.08 5.01
CA TRP A 81 -17.87 17.33 5.49
C TRP A 81 -17.13 18.37 4.62
N GLU A 82 -17.27 18.30 3.28
CA GLU A 82 -16.73 19.29 2.35
C GLU A 82 -17.24 20.70 2.70
N VAL A 83 -18.55 20.86 2.82
CA VAL A 83 -19.17 22.15 3.17
C VAL A 83 -18.60 22.69 4.47
N SER A 84 -18.50 21.85 5.50
CA SER A 84 -17.94 22.24 6.81
C SER A 84 -16.50 22.72 6.72
N VAL A 85 -15.65 22.04 5.95
CA VAL A 85 -14.24 22.43 5.77
C VAL A 85 -14.12 23.72 4.95
N ILE A 86 -14.90 23.83 3.88
CA ILE A 86 -14.90 25.02 3.03
C ILE A 86 -15.36 26.26 3.81
N ASP A 87 -16.41 26.15 4.61
CA ASP A 87 -16.90 27.25 5.43
C ASP A 87 -15.88 27.70 6.48
N TYR A 88 -15.08 26.77 7.01
CA TYR A 88 -13.99 27.06 7.92
C TYR A 88 -12.82 27.80 7.23
N VAL A 89 -12.47 27.38 6.01
CA VAL A 89 -11.29 27.91 5.29
C VAL A 89 -11.61 29.16 4.47
N LYS A 90 -12.86 29.33 4.07
CA LYS A 90 -13.34 30.48 3.26
C LYS A 90 -12.91 31.86 3.79
N PRO A 91 -13.03 32.18 5.10
CA PRO A 91 -12.58 33.47 5.61
C PRO A 91 -11.06 33.67 5.51
N ILE A 92 -10.29 32.59 5.58
CA ILE A 92 -8.83 32.65 5.44
C ILE A 92 -8.46 32.91 3.98
N LEU A 93 -9.11 32.22 3.04
CA LEU A 93 -8.85 32.39 1.61
C LEU A 93 -9.35 33.73 1.08
N SER A 94 -10.36 34.36 1.71
CA SER A 94 -10.87 35.67 1.31
C SER A 94 -9.86 36.81 1.47
N THR A 95 -8.75 36.58 2.12
CA THR A 95 -7.61 37.52 2.22
C THR A 95 -6.69 37.48 0.99
N ILE A 96 -6.91 36.55 0.07
CA ILE A 96 -6.10 36.34 -1.15
C ILE A 96 -6.76 37.11 -2.30
N ASP A 97 -5.97 37.53 -3.29
CA ASP A 97 -6.40 38.28 -4.46
C ASP A 97 -7.53 37.57 -5.23
N PHE A 98 -8.53 38.30 -5.69
CA PHE A 98 -9.83 37.80 -6.15
C PHE A 98 -9.75 36.70 -7.24
N GLU A 99 -8.84 36.82 -8.19
CA GLU A 99 -8.71 35.83 -9.29
C GLU A 99 -8.18 34.50 -8.78
N TRP A 100 -7.20 34.51 -7.87
CA TRP A 100 -6.63 33.29 -7.26
C TRP A 100 -7.56 32.67 -6.23
N TYR A 101 -8.41 33.48 -5.60
CA TYR A 101 -9.37 32.99 -4.60
C TYR A 101 -10.34 31.97 -5.17
N ALA A 102 -11.02 32.32 -6.28
CA ALA A 102 -12.01 31.43 -6.89
C ALA A 102 -11.38 30.08 -7.32
N TYR A 103 -10.23 30.15 -8.00
CA TYR A 103 -9.49 28.97 -8.44
C TYR A 103 -9.00 28.10 -7.28
N SER A 104 -8.47 28.73 -6.23
CA SER A 104 -7.99 28.03 -5.04
C SER A 104 -9.12 27.36 -4.27
N LEU A 105 -10.30 27.98 -4.21
CA LEU A 105 -11.47 27.42 -3.56
C LEU A 105 -11.98 26.16 -4.29
N ASP A 106 -12.07 26.21 -5.62
CA ASP A 106 -12.51 25.07 -6.42
C ASP A 106 -11.52 23.90 -6.34
N LEU A 107 -10.23 24.19 -6.40
CA LEU A 107 -9.18 23.17 -6.21
C LEU A 107 -9.27 22.55 -4.80
N LEU A 108 -9.44 23.38 -3.77
CA LEU A 108 -9.58 22.93 -2.40
C LEU A 108 -10.81 22.02 -2.23
N ARG A 109 -11.96 22.37 -2.82
CA ARG A 109 -13.15 21.51 -2.81
C ARG A 109 -12.89 20.13 -3.35
N VAL A 110 -12.24 20.02 -4.50
CA VAL A 110 -11.88 18.75 -5.11
C VAL A 110 -10.96 17.94 -4.19
N VAL A 111 -9.94 18.56 -3.61
CA VAL A 111 -8.99 17.88 -2.70
C VAL A 111 -9.70 17.42 -1.42
N VAL A 112 -10.49 18.29 -0.80
CA VAL A 112 -11.23 18.00 0.44
C VAL A 112 -12.25 16.88 0.23
N MET A 113 -12.92 16.83 -0.90
CA MET A 113 -13.89 15.78 -1.24
C MET A 113 -13.18 14.44 -1.52
N LEU A 114 -12.05 14.45 -2.23
CA LEU A 114 -11.36 13.23 -2.62
C LEU A 114 -10.47 12.65 -1.52
N ALA A 115 -9.93 13.48 -0.62
CA ALA A 115 -8.98 13.03 0.41
C ALA A 115 -9.54 11.93 1.33
N PRO A 116 -10.74 12.04 1.96
CA PRO A 116 -11.26 10.99 2.80
C PRO A 116 -11.57 9.72 2.02
N ILE A 117 -12.05 9.83 0.79
CA ILE A 117 -12.29 8.68 -0.09
C ILE A 117 -10.96 7.95 -0.35
N ALA A 118 -9.89 8.68 -0.68
CA ALA A 118 -8.58 8.12 -0.90
C ALA A 118 -8.03 7.46 0.38
N ILE A 119 -8.12 8.14 1.54
CA ILE A 119 -7.61 7.62 2.81
C ILE A 119 -8.37 6.36 3.23
N ILE A 120 -9.69 6.37 3.22
CA ILE A 120 -10.52 5.24 3.65
C ILE A 120 -10.33 4.04 2.72
N ASN A 121 -10.17 4.28 1.44
CA ASN A 121 -10.09 3.21 0.46
C ASN A 121 -8.65 2.71 0.21
N VAL A 122 -7.64 3.58 0.17
CA VAL A 122 -6.26 3.17 -0.14
C VAL A 122 -5.55 2.59 1.07
N SER A 123 -5.78 3.13 2.27
CA SER A 123 -5.07 2.70 3.48
C SER A 123 -5.29 1.22 3.84
N PRO A 124 -6.51 0.64 3.78
CA PRO A 124 -6.70 -0.78 4.05
C PRO A 124 -5.94 -1.68 3.07
N TYR A 125 -5.87 -1.29 1.79
CA TYR A 125 -5.11 -2.04 0.79
C TYR A 125 -3.60 -2.01 1.07
N ILE A 126 -3.05 -0.86 1.49
CA ILE A 126 -1.65 -0.73 1.89
C ILE A 126 -1.35 -1.60 3.12
N ILE A 127 -2.21 -1.54 4.15
CA ILE A 127 -2.07 -2.35 5.36
C ILE A 127 -2.13 -3.84 5.02
N PHE A 128 -3.09 -4.25 4.21
CA PHE A 128 -3.22 -5.63 3.76
C PHE A 128 -1.99 -6.10 2.98
N SER A 129 -1.51 -5.29 2.05
CA SER A 129 -0.27 -5.57 1.29
C SER A 129 0.92 -5.77 2.22
N TYR A 130 1.06 -4.91 3.25
CA TYR A 130 2.12 -5.01 4.24
C TYR A 130 2.03 -6.32 5.06
N ILE A 131 0.82 -6.73 5.44
CA ILE A 131 0.57 -7.99 6.17
C ILE A 131 0.94 -9.19 5.30
N VAL A 132 0.49 -9.22 4.05
CA VAL A 132 0.81 -10.29 3.08
C VAL A 132 2.33 -10.41 2.90
N ASP A 133 3.03 -9.30 2.69
CA ASP A 133 4.48 -9.28 2.56
C ASP A 133 5.15 -9.85 3.80
N THR A 134 4.69 -9.49 5.00
CA THR A 134 5.25 -9.99 6.26
C THR A 134 5.06 -11.49 6.41
N ILE A 135 3.88 -12.00 6.09
CA ILE A 135 3.57 -13.44 6.18
C ILE A 135 4.42 -14.24 5.19
N LEU A 136 4.47 -13.81 3.93
CA LEU A 136 5.24 -14.51 2.88
C LEU A 136 6.72 -14.56 3.22
N ILE A 137 7.30 -13.43 3.63
CA ILE A 137 8.73 -13.37 3.97
C ILE A 137 9.03 -14.22 5.21
N ARG A 138 8.23 -14.10 6.28
CA ARG A 138 8.43 -14.90 7.50
C ARG A 138 8.31 -16.40 7.23
N ARG A 139 7.37 -16.80 6.39
CA ARG A 139 7.23 -18.21 5.99
C ARG A 139 8.48 -18.70 5.28
N ARG A 140 8.96 -17.94 4.28
CA ARG A 140 10.17 -18.33 3.53
C ARG A 140 11.42 -18.38 4.42
N VAL A 141 11.60 -17.41 5.31
CA VAL A 141 12.73 -17.41 6.28
C VAL A 141 12.67 -18.64 7.18
N LYS A 142 11.48 -19.02 7.67
CA LYS A 142 11.32 -20.25 8.47
C LYS A 142 11.63 -21.51 7.68
N ASP A 143 11.24 -21.56 6.40
CA ASP A 143 11.52 -22.70 5.54
C ASP A 143 13.03 -22.83 5.30
N LEU A 144 13.73 -21.72 5.04
CA LEU A 144 15.18 -21.67 4.92
C LEU A 144 15.88 -22.17 6.20
N ILE A 145 15.48 -21.70 7.38
CA ILE A 145 16.05 -22.17 8.64
C ILE A 145 15.91 -23.69 8.79
N LYS A 146 14.78 -24.26 8.34
CA LYS A 146 14.59 -25.73 8.37
C LYS A 146 15.48 -26.42 7.34
N GLU A 147 15.55 -25.89 6.11
CA GLU A 147 16.41 -26.44 5.04
C GLU A 147 17.85 -26.52 5.53
N TYR A 148 18.44 -25.44 6.02
CA TYR A 148 19.81 -25.41 6.52
C TYR A 148 20.03 -26.25 7.79
N SER A 149 19.07 -26.30 8.72
CA SER A 149 19.20 -27.15 9.92
C SER A 149 19.13 -28.65 9.62
N THR A 150 18.59 -29.03 8.48
CA THR A 150 18.52 -30.44 8.05
C THR A 150 19.81 -30.87 7.34
N GLU A 151 20.47 -29.94 6.63
CA GLU A 151 21.75 -30.20 5.95
C GLU A 151 22.92 -30.32 6.92
N GLU A 152 22.89 -29.72 8.11
CA GLU A 152 23.89 -29.85 9.16
C GLU A 152 23.85 -31.21 9.92
N LYS A 153 22.92 -32.12 9.59
CA LYS A 153 22.79 -33.44 10.22
C LYS A 153 23.21 -34.66 9.36
N PRO A 154 24.36 -34.69 8.71
CA PRO A 154 24.82 -35.96 8.14
C PRO A 154 26.06 -36.55 8.83
N PHE A 155 26.47 -36.15 10.02
CA PHE A 155 27.58 -36.79 10.73
C PHE A 155 27.24 -36.97 12.22
N GLY A 156 26.48 -38.03 12.49
CA GLY A 156 26.30 -38.60 13.79
C GLY A 156 26.43 -40.12 13.69
#